data_7d3dc3f8957a8b65f762c31d3f8b7b02
#
_entry.id   7d3dc3f8957a8b65f762c31d3f8b7b02
#
_cell.length_a   1.000
_cell.length_b   1.000
_cell.length_c   1.000
_cell.angle_alpha   90.00
_cell.angle_beta   90.00
_cell.angle_gamma   90.00
#
_symmetry.space_group_name_H-M   'P 1'
#
loop_
_entity.id
_entity.type
_entity.pdbx_description
1 polymer ?
#
loop_
_entity_poly.entity_id
_entity_poly.type
_entity_poly.pdbx_seq_one_letter_code
_entity_poly.pdbx_strand_id
1 'polypeptide(L)'
;KCLAAFVRDELETDGLGFASSIARAMLDEVTQHAAEPGWQSLPYFLKHPDEGISKLAGELSEEKYRLTERQQSTFVDEGSRLGELSARLLLDFKQGYVREQMKLVMQKIRQVNPKTDADALRALMQQYIDLSNVERQLAPLIGDRVFSIR
;
A
#
# COMPACT_ATOMS: atom_id res chain seq x y z
N LYS A 1 2.26 19.22 -2.23
CA LYS A 1 1.89 18.24 -1.20
C LYS A 1 3.05 17.29 -0.99
N CYS A 2 3.39 17.00 0.27
CA CYS A 2 4.35 15.95 0.60
C CYS A 2 3.80 14.59 0.13
N LEU A 3 4.68 13.69 -0.35
CA LEU A 3 4.32 12.35 -0.80
C LEU A 3 3.59 11.53 0.27
N ALA A 4 4.08 11.59 1.51
CA ALA A 4 3.45 10.89 2.64
C ALA A 4 2.00 11.33 2.90
N ALA A 5 1.74 12.65 2.85
CA ALA A 5 0.38 13.18 2.97
C ALA A 5 -0.51 12.74 1.80
N PHE A 6 0.02 12.68 0.57
CA PHE A 6 -0.71 12.16 -0.57
C PHE A 6 -1.09 10.68 -0.37
N VAL A 7 -0.13 9.84 0.03
CA VAL A 7 -0.38 8.41 0.28
C VAL A 7 -1.43 8.22 1.37
N ARG A 8 -1.31 8.94 2.48
CA ARG A 8 -2.29 8.87 3.56
C ARG A 8 -3.69 9.26 3.10
N ASP A 9 -3.83 10.42 2.45
CA ASP A 9 -5.12 10.94 1.99
C ASP A 9 -5.80 9.95 1.03
N GLU A 10 -5.05 9.32 0.12
CA GLU A 10 -5.56 8.30 -0.80
C GLU A 10 -6.02 7.03 -0.10
N LEU A 11 -5.25 6.55 0.89
CA LEU A 11 -5.64 5.37 1.66
C LEU A 11 -6.87 5.65 2.52
N GLU A 12 -6.93 6.79 3.19
CA GLU A 12 -8.09 7.20 4.00
C GLU A 12 -9.36 7.36 3.17
N THR A 13 -9.25 7.94 1.96
CA THR A 13 -10.39 8.10 1.04
C THR A 13 -11.01 6.76 0.65
N ASP A 14 -10.21 5.74 0.48
CA ASP A 14 -10.68 4.40 0.14
C ASP A 14 -10.98 3.52 1.37
N GLY A 15 -10.84 4.06 2.59
CA GLY A 15 -11.01 3.30 3.83
C GLY A 15 -9.96 2.21 4.02
N LEU A 16 -8.79 2.38 3.43
CA LEU A 16 -7.68 1.45 3.49
C LEU A 16 -6.62 1.90 4.51
N GLY A 17 -5.78 0.98 4.93
CA GLY A 17 -4.64 1.25 5.80
C GLY A 17 -3.62 0.12 5.76
N PHE A 18 -2.41 0.39 6.22
CA PHE A 18 -1.43 -0.67 6.39
C PHE A 18 -1.88 -1.66 7.46
N ALA A 19 -1.75 -2.94 7.21
CA ALA A 19 -2.01 -3.99 8.21
C ALA A 19 -1.00 -3.88 9.39
N SER A 20 0.24 -3.51 9.10
CA SER A 20 1.27 -3.28 10.11
C SER A 20 1.01 -1.99 10.90
N SER A 21 0.89 -2.10 12.22
CA SER A 21 0.79 -0.95 13.14
C SER A 21 2.04 -0.07 13.10
N ILE A 22 3.21 -0.69 12.94
CA ILE A 22 4.50 0.02 12.80
C ILE A 22 4.50 0.88 11.54
N ALA A 23 4.09 0.32 10.40
CA ALA A 23 4.03 1.08 9.14
C ALA A 23 3.02 2.24 9.21
N ARG A 24 1.89 2.06 9.90
CA ARG A 24 0.93 3.14 10.14
C ARG A 24 1.53 4.26 10.99
N ALA A 25 2.16 3.91 12.10
CA ALA A 25 2.82 4.88 12.98
C ALA A 25 3.89 5.68 12.22
N MET A 26 4.72 5.01 11.41
CA MET A 26 5.73 5.67 10.57
C MET A 26 5.09 6.64 9.56
N LEU A 27 3.99 6.26 8.90
CA LEU A 27 3.28 7.15 7.96
C LEU A 27 2.71 8.38 8.66
N ASP A 28 2.13 8.21 9.85
CA ASP A 28 1.58 9.29 10.64
C ASP A 28 2.69 10.28 11.07
N GLU A 29 3.82 9.78 11.57
CA GLU A 29 4.96 10.61 11.99
C GLU A 29 5.60 11.34 10.80
N VAL A 30 5.82 10.66 9.66
CA VAL A 30 6.30 11.35 8.43
C VAL A 30 5.37 12.49 8.05
N THR A 31 4.07 12.28 8.16
CA THR A 31 3.08 13.30 7.77
C THR A 31 3.11 14.49 8.70
N GLN A 32 3.32 14.25 10.01
CA GLN A 32 3.40 15.31 11.02
C GLN A 32 4.66 16.17 10.83
N HIS A 33 5.80 15.53 10.56
CA HIS A 33 7.09 16.21 10.44
C HIS A 33 7.41 16.72 9.03
N ALA A 34 6.64 16.34 8.03
CA ALA A 34 6.91 16.64 6.61
C ALA A 34 6.95 18.16 6.29
N ALA A 35 6.33 18.99 7.13
CA ALA A 35 6.33 20.44 6.98
C ALA A 35 7.52 21.12 7.70
N GLU A 36 8.30 20.39 8.49
CA GLU A 36 9.42 20.94 9.26
C GLU A 36 10.64 21.18 8.34
N PRO A 37 11.17 22.42 8.32
CA PRO A 37 12.34 22.73 7.50
C PRO A 37 13.56 21.90 7.92
N GLY A 38 14.17 21.19 6.96
CA GLY A 38 15.38 20.40 7.21
C GLY A 38 15.16 19.05 7.88
N TRP A 39 13.92 18.65 8.17
CA TRP A 39 13.64 17.32 8.69
C TRP A 39 13.96 16.24 7.68
N GLN A 40 14.64 15.19 8.12
CA GLN A 40 15.01 14.04 7.30
C GLN A 40 14.46 12.74 7.92
N SER A 41 13.64 12.03 7.17
CA SER A 41 12.94 10.83 7.64
C SER A 41 13.89 9.69 8.03
N LEU A 42 14.90 9.40 7.21
CA LEU A 42 15.76 8.25 7.45
C LEU A 42 16.57 8.37 8.75
N PRO A 43 17.32 9.46 9.01
CA PRO A 43 18.03 9.62 10.29
C PRO A 43 17.10 9.65 11.50
N TYR A 44 15.91 10.20 11.35
CA TYR A 44 14.89 10.25 12.39
C TYR A 44 14.43 8.84 12.78
N PHE A 45 14.02 8.02 11.83
CA PHE A 45 13.51 6.68 12.11
C PHE A 45 14.60 5.69 12.52
N LEU A 46 15.84 5.82 12.03
CA LEU A 46 16.95 4.98 12.49
C LEU A 46 17.29 5.18 13.97
N LYS A 47 17.01 6.37 14.52
CA LYS A 47 17.23 6.72 15.93
C LYS A 47 15.95 6.71 16.76
N HIS A 48 14.86 6.19 16.20
CA HIS A 48 13.56 6.19 16.87
C HIS A 48 13.60 5.37 18.16
N PRO A 49 12.97 5.83 19.27
CA PRO A 49 12.95 5.12 20.54
C PRO A 49 12.20 3.79 20.49
N ASP A 50 11.27 3.62 19.57
CA ASP A 50 10.61 2.33 19.29
C ASP A 50 11.52 1.44 18.43
N GLU A 51 11.94 0.31 19.00
CA GLU A 51 12.83 -0.65 18.32
C GLU A 51 12.21 -1.25 17.04
N GLY A 52 10.89 -1.43 17.01
CA GLY A 52 10.19 -1.92 15.83
C GLY A 52 10.28 -0.97 14.65
N ILE A 53 10.14 0.34 14.94
CA ILE A 53 10.26 1.41 13.94
C ILE A 53 11.70 1.52 13.45
N SER A 54 12.67 1.56 14.36
CA SER A 54 14.09 1.71 13.98
C SER A 54 14.60 0.50 13.19
N LYS A 55 14.16 -0.71 13.55
CA LYS A 55 14.50 -1.95 12.83
C LYS A 55 13.91 -1.93 11.40
N LEU A 56 12.63 -1.61 11.26
CA LEU A 56 12.00 -1.52 9.94
C LEU A 56 12.64 -0.44 9.07
N ALA A 57 13.01 0.71 9.65
CA ALA A 57 13.73 1.76 8.93
C ALA A 57 15.10 1.28 8.42
N GLY A 58 15.83 0.49 9.22
CA GLY A 58 17.08 -0.15 8.82
C GLY A 58 16.90 -1.10 7.65
N GLU A 59 15.93 -1.99 7.72
CA GLU A 59 15.60 -2.96 6.66
C GLU A 59 15.23 -2.25 5.34
N LEU A 60 14.36 -1.24 5.39
CA LEU A 60 13.97 -0.45 4.22
C LEU A 60 15.15 0.35 3.63
N SER A 61 16.06 0.82 4.46
CA SER A 61 17.28 1.51 4.02
C SER A 61 18.22 0.59 3.25
N GLU A 62 18.41 -0.64 3.70
CA GLU A 62 19.26 -1.63 3.01
C GLU A 62 18.67 -2.02 1.66
N GLU A 63 17.38 -2.23 1.56
CA GLU A 63 16.71 -2.52 0.28
C GLU A 63 16.85 -1.38 -0.72
N LYS A 64 16.74 -0.13 -0.27
CA LYS A 64 16.96 1.06 -1.10
C LYS A 64 18.38 1.09 -1.69
N TYR A 65 19.39 0.76 -0.90
CA TYR A 65 20.77 0.72 -1.39
C TYR A 65 20.97 -0.38 -2.43
N ARG A 66 20.41 -1.55 -2.26
CA ARG A 66 20.51 -2.65 -3.25
C ARG A 66 19.83 -2.32 -4.57
N LEU A 67 18.70 -1.63 -4.54
CA LEU A 67 17.99 -1.17 -5.74
C LEU A 67 18.76 -0.04 -6.45
N THR A 68 19.40 0.85 -5.70
CA THR A 68 20.14 2.00 -6.26
C THR A 68 21.38 1.57 -7.03
N GLU A 69 22.12 0.55 -6.57
CA GLU A 69 23.30 0.03 -7.30
C GLU A 69 22.94 -0.59 -8.66
N ARG A 70 21.75 -1.18 -8.80
CA ARG A 70 21.27 -1.73 -10.08
C ARG A 70 20.68 -0.68 -11.02
N GLN A 71 20.25 0.48 -10.51
CA GLN A 71 19.50 1.49 -11.26
C GLN A 71 20.28 2.79 -11.55
N GLN A 72 21.51 2.93 -11.08
CA GLN A 72 22.30 4.15 -11.24
C GLN A 72 22.58 4.58 -12.70
N SER A 73 22.23 3.77 -13.69
CA SER A 73 22.43 4.11 -15.11
C SER A 73 21.23 4.80 -15.79
N THR A 74 20.10 5.07 -15.08
CA THR A 74 18.85 5.50 -15.74
C THR A 74 18.13 6.69 -15.09
N PHE A 75 18.77 7.44 -14.17
CA PHE A 75 18.11 8.57 -13.50
C PHE A 75 18.29 9.88 -14.27
N VAL A 76 17.32 10.17 -15.14
CA VAL A 76 17.07 11.51 -15.65
C VAL A 76 15.63 11.86 -15.26
N ASP A 77 15.47 12.92 -14.44
CA ASP A 77 14.22 13.52 -13.98
C ASP A 77 13.45 12.76 -12.87
N GLU A 78 13.94 12.86 -11.62
CA GLU A 78 13.36 12.19 -10.44
C GLU A 78 12.00 12.75 -10.01
N GLY A 79 11.71 14.01 -10.27
CA GLY A 79 10.48 14.65 -9.72
C GLY A 79 9.18 14.21 -10.40
N SER A 80 9.16 14.11 -11.72
CA SER A 80 7.96 13.68 -12.47
C SER A 80 7.71 12.16 -12.34
N ARG A 81 8.79 11.38 -12.30
CA ARG A 81 8.72 9.92 -12.12
C ARG A 81 8.26 9.50 -10.72
N LEU A 82 8.57 10.28 -9.68
CA LEU A 82 8.18 9.94 -8.31
C LEU A 82 6.66 9.93 -8.14
N GLY A 83 5.96 10.88 -8.76
CA GLY A 83 4.49 10.91 -8.76
C GLY A 83 3.86 9.71 -9.46
N GLU A 84 4.38 9.34 -10.63
CA GLU A 84 3.91 8.16 -11.38
C GLU A 84 4.19 6.85 -10.65
N LEU A 85 5.39 6.70 -10.10
CA LEU A 85 5.77 5.52 -9.31
C LEU A 85 4.90 5.37 -8.06
N SER A 86 4.61 6.48 -7.38
CA SER A 86 3.76 6.47 -6.18
C SER A 86 2.33 6.09 -6.50
N ALA A 87 1.76 6.63 -7.58
CA ALA A 87 0.42 6.27 -8.03
C ALA A 87 0.34 4.79 -8.43
N ARG A 88 1.39 4.27 -9.07
CA ARG A 88 1.48 2.84 -9.43
C ARG A 88 1.56 1.95 -8.20
N LEU A 89 2.44 2.27 -7.26
CA LEU A 89 2.57 1.51 -6.01
C LEU A 89 1.28 1.50 -5.20
N LEU A 90 0.53 2.62 -5.19
CA LEU A 90 -0.79 2.67 -4.56
C LEU A 90 -1.80 1.77 -5.24
N LEU A 91 -1.83 1.71 -6.57
CA LEU A 91 -2.71 0.81 -7.31
C LEU A 91 -2.37 -0.66 -7.03
N ASP A 92 -1.08 -1.01 -7.02
CA ASP A 92 -0.61 -2.36 -6.69
C ASP A 92 -0.99 -2.73 -5.24
N PHE A 93 -0.86 -1.80 -4.31
CA PHE A 93 -1.28 -1.98 -2.92
C PHE A 93 -2.79 -2.20 -2.81
N LYS A 94 -3.61 -1.36 -3.45
CA LYS A 94 -5.07 -1.48 -3.48
C LYS A 94 -5.50 -2.83 -4.05
N GLN A 95 -4.89 -3.27 -5.15
CA GLN A 95 -5.17 -4.57 -5.75
C GLN A 95 -4.79 -5.72 -4.80
N GLY A 96 -3.62 -5.66 -4.19
CA GLY A 96 -3.18 -6.66 -3.20
C GLY A 96 -4.14 -6.76 -2.02
N TYR A 97 -4.61 -5.62 -1.51
CA TYR A 97 -5.58 -5.55 -0.43
C TYR A 97 -6.90 -6.21 -0.82
N VAL A 98 -7.46 -5.86 -1.98
CA VAL A 98 -8.74 -6.43 -2.46
C VAL A 98 -8.62 -7.95 -2.61
N ARG A 99 -7.53 -8.45 -3.19
CA ARG A 99 -7.29 -9.90 -3.33
C ARG A 99 -7.19 -10.62 -1.99
N GLU A 100 -6.54 -10.01 -1.02
CA GLU A 100 -6.47 -10.58 0.33
C GLU A 100 -7.84 -10.63 1.01
N GLN A 101 -8.66 -9.58 0.88
CA GLN A 101 -10.04 -9.58 1.37
C GLN A 101 -10.89 -10.66 0.68
N MET A 102 -10.74 -10.85 -0.62
CA MET A 102 -11.43 -11.92 -1.35
C MET A 102 -11.07 -13.31 -0.82
N LYS A 103 -9.79 -13.56 -0.51
CA LYS A 103 -9.36 -14.83 0.11
C LYS A 103 -10.00 -15.04 1.48
N LEU A 104 -10.02 -13.99 2.33
CA LEU A 104 -10.62 -14.07 3.66
C LEU A 104 -12.13 -14.34 3.59
N VAL A 105 -12.83 -13.67 2.68
CA VAL A 105 -14.27 -13.92 2.46
C VAL A 105 -14.51 -15.35 1.96
N MET A 106 -13.69 -15.85 1.03
CA MET A 106 -13.79 -17.22 0.53
C MET A 106 -13.54 -18.25 1.63
N GLN A 107 -12.59 -18.01 2.54
CA GLN A 107 -12.37 -18.87 3.71
C GLN A 107 -13.59 -18.89 4.62
N LYS A 108 -14.20 -17.74 4.87
CA LYS A 108 -15.44 -17.64 5.68
C LYS A 108 -16.59 -18.40 5.00
N ILE A 109 -16.77 -18.26 3.69
CA ILE A 109 -17.79 -18.99 2.92
C ILE A 109 -17.65 -20.52 3.11
N ARG A 110 -16.41 -21.03 3.08
CA ARG A 110 -16.15 -22.47 3.28
C ARG A 110 -16.49 -22.99 4.68
N GLN A 111 -16.51 -22.10 5.67
CA GLN A 111 -16.80 -22.44 7.09
C GLN A 111 -18.28 -22.34 7.43
N VAL A 112 -19.07 -21.62 6.65
CA VAL A 112 -20.52 -21.43 6.90
C VAL A 112 -21.29 -22.67 6.49
N ASN A 113 -22.21 -23.10 7.36
CA ASN A 113 -23.12 -24.20 7.05
C ASN A 113 -24.32 -23.65 6.24
N PRO A 114 -24.50 -24.08 4.96
CA PRO A 114 -25.56 -23.56 4.10
C PRO A 114 -26.99 -23.83 4.60
N LYS A 115 -27.15 -24.83 5.48
CA LYS A 115 -28.47 -25.23 5.99
C LYS A 115 -28.90 -24.42 7.21
N THR A 116 -27.94 -23.97 8.04
CA THR A 116 -28.25 -23.26 9.29
C THR A 116 -28.06 -21.75 9.15
N ASP A 117 -27.12 -21.31 8.28
CA ASP A 117 -26.70 -19.92 8.20
C ASP A 117 -26.82 -19.37 6.76
N ALA A 118 -27.95 -19.64 6.11
CA ALA A 118 -28.18 -19.25 4.70
C ALA A 118 -28.08 -17.74 4.47
N ASP A 119 -28.50 -16.91 5.43
CA ASP A 119 -28.41 -15.44 5.31
C ASP A 119 -26.95 -14.95 5.44
N ALA A 120 -26.18 -15.54 6.35
CA ALA A 120 -24.76 -15.24 6.48
C ALA A 120 -23.99 -15.63 5.21
N LEU A 121 -24.31 -16.80 4.63
CA LEU A 121 -23.73 -17.24 3.36
C LEU A 121 -24.04 -16.26 2.23
N ARG A 122 -25.30 -15.82 2.12
CA ARG A 122 -25.73 -14.86 1.10
C ARG A 122 -25.01 -13.52 1.23
N ALA A 123 -24.86 -13.01 2.45
CA ALA A 123 -24.11 -11.78 2.73
C ALA A 123 -22.63 -11.89 2.34
N LEU A 124 -21.97 -13.01 2.65
CA LEU A 124 -20.58 -13.26 2.27
C LEU A 124 -20.41 -13.40 0.75
N MET A 125 -21.35 -14.05 0.07
CA MET A 125 -21.33 -14.14 -1.39
C MET A 125 -21.47 -12.75 -2.05
N GLN A 126 -22.38 -11.90 -1.51
CA GLN A 126 -22.52 -10.54 -1.99
C GLN A 126 -21.23 -9.75 -1.78
N GLN A 127 -20.61 -9.85 -0.60
CA GLN A 127 -19.33 -9.21 -0.31
C GLN A 127 -18.22 -9.65 -1.28
N TYR A 128 -18.17 -10.92 -1.63
CA TYR A 128 -17.22 -11.45 -2.62
C TYR A 128 -17.46 -10.85 -4.01
N ILE A 129 -18.72 -10.74 -4.43
CA ILE A 129 -19.09 -10.13 -5.71
C ILE A 129 -18.67 -8.67 -5.75
N ASP A 130 -18.91 -7.91 -4.69
CA ASP A 130 -18.55 -6.49 -4.59
C ASP A 130 -17.02 -6.31 -4.69
N LEU A 131 -16.24 -7.12 -3.96
CA LEU A 131 -14.78 -7.12 -4.05
C LEU A 131 -14.28 -7.51 -5.45
N SER A 132 -14.91 -8.50 -6.09
CA SER A 132 -14.57 -8.92 -7.46
C SER A 132 -14.84 -7.80 -8.48
N ASN A 133 -15.90 -7.03 -8.29
CA ASN A 133 -16.19 -5.86 -9.14
C ASN A 133 -15.12 -4.77 -8.96
N VAL A 134 -14.67 -4.51 -7.73
CA VAL A 134 -13.57 -3.56 -7.46
C VAL A 134 -12.27 -4.04 -8.12
N GLU A 135 -11.91 -5.32 -7.99
CA GLU A 135 -10.73 -5.88 -8.65
C GLU A 135 -10.79 -5.71 -10.17
N ARG A 136 -11.96 -5.96 -10.76
CA ARG A 136 -12.17 -5.79 -12.21
C ARG A 136 -12.03 -4.35 -12.66
N GLN A 137 -12.37 -3.37 -11.82
CA GLN A 137 -12.16 -1.94 -12.11
C GLN A 137 -10.69 -1.53 -11.97
N LEU A 138 -9.94 -2.14 -11.06
CA LEU A 138 -8.51 -1.86 -10.86
C LEU A 138 -7.62 -2.48 -11.95
N ALA A 139 -7.97 -3.65 -12.47
CA ALA A 139 -7.17 -4.40 -13.42
C ALA A 139 -6.77 -3.60 -14.69
N PRO A 140 -7.67 -2.85 -15.38
CA PRO A 140 -7.29 -2.04 -16.54
C PRO A 140 -6.33 -0.91 -16.18
N LEU A 141 -6.48 -0.29 -15.00
CA LEU A 141 -5.62 0.80 -14.53
C LEU A 141 -4.17 0.34 -14.31
N ILE A 142 -3.97 -0.94 -14.03
CA ILE A 142 -2.65 -1.57 -13.85
C ILE A 142 -2.11 -2.05 -15.20
N GLY A 143 -2.96 -2.66 -16.04
CA GLY A 143 -2.60 -3.26 -17.33
C GLY A 143 -2.20 -2.26 -18.41
N ASP A 144 -2.90 -1.13 -18.55
CA ASP A 144 -2.60 -0.10 -19.56
C ASP A 144 -1.23 0.55 -19.40
N ARG A 145 -0.57 0.38 -18.26
CA ARG A 145 0.76 0.93 -17.98
C ARG A 145 1.92 -0.01 -18.34
N VAL A 146 1.66 -1.28 -18.56
CA VAL A 146 2.69 -2.25 -18.96
C VAL A 146 3.10 -2.06 -20.43
N PHE A 147 2.22 -1.51 -21.25
CA PHE A 147 2.46 -1.28 -22.69
C PHE A 147 3.07 0.08 -23.03
N SER A 148 3.23 0.99 -22.06
CA SER A 148 3.86 2.32 -22.27
C SER A 148 5.38 2.32 -22.09
N ILE A 149 6.01 1.15 -21.90
CA ILE A 149 7.47 0.97 -21.88
C ILE A 149 7.87 0.25 -23.16
N ARG A 150 7.71 0.93 -24.29
CA ARG A 150 8.40 0.64 -25.53
C ARG A 150 9.08 1.88 -26.07
#